data_0e22d629f47e7d87547a852a8a994c4c
#
_entry.id   0e22d629f47e7d87547a852a8a994c4c
#
_cell.length_a   1.000
_cell.length_b   1.000
_cell.length_c   1.000
_cell.angle_alpha   90.00
_cell.angle_beta   90.00
_cell.angle_gamma   90.00
#
_symmetry.space_group_name_H-M   'P 1'
#
loop_
_entity.id
_entity.type
_entity.pdbx_description
1 polymer ?
#
loop_
_entity_poly.entity_id
_entity_poly.type
_entity_poly.pdbx_seq_one_letter_code
_entity_poly.pdbx_strand_id
1 'polypeptide(L)'
;MSFWISIIIVIAIVIYFIVMLILQKRAVTILTQDEFIEGYRKAQLIDLREREVYQTGHILGARNLPMSQLNMRIKELRKDKPIYLYCANGIRSGRAALTLKKKGYKDIYMLSGGFKNWS
;
A
#
# COMPACT_ATOMS: atom_id res chain seq x y z
N MET A 1 7.37 -44.04 4.27
CA MET A 1 6.73 -43.14 5.22
C MET A 1 7.28 -41.72 5.13
N SER A 2 8.62 -41.54 5.15
CA SER A 2 9.23 -40.22 5.03
C SER A 2 8.88 -39.49 3.72
N PHE A 3 8.65 -40.23 2.65
CA PHE A 3 8.26 -39.69 1.34
C PHE A 3 6.91 -38.99 1.41
N TRP A 4 5.92 -39.58 2.06
CA TRP A 4 4.58 -38.97 2.21
C TRP A 4 4.61 -37.74 3.10
N ILE A 5 5.40 -37.80 4.17
CA ILE A 5 5.58 -36.66 5.07
C ILE A 5 6.20 -35.50 4.33
N SER A 6 7.21 -35.76 3.49
CA SER A 6 7.86 -34.73 2.69
C SER A 6 6.89 -34.04 1.71
N ILE A 7 6.02 -34.84 1.06
CA ILE A 7 5.01 -34.32 0.15
C ILE A 7 4.01 -33.41 0.89
N ILE A 8 3.55 -33.84 2.06
CA ILE A 8 2.62 -33.09 2.89
C ILE A 8 3.23 -31.74 3.30
N ILE A 9 4.50 -31.75 3.69
CA ILE A 9 5.20 -30.51 4.08
C ILE A 9 5.31 -29.55 2.91
N VAL A 10 5.67 -30.05 1.72
CA VAL A 10 5.78 -29.22 0.51
C VAL A 10 4.42 -28.60 0.17
N ILE A 11 3.36 -29.39 0.19
CA ILE A 11 1.99 -28.92 -0.08
C ILE A 11 1.60 -27.83 0.93
N ALA A 12 1.89 -28.04 2.21
CA ALA A 12 1.59 -27.06 3.25
C ALA A 12 2.31 -25.74 3.02
N ILE A 13 3.57 -25.78 2.61
CA ILE A 13 4.37 -24.59 2.31
C ILE A 13 3.78 -23.86 1.11
N VAL A 14 3.42 -24.57 0.05
CA VAL A 14 2.82 -23.99 -1.15
C VAL A 14 1.49 -23.29 -0.81
N ILE A 15 0.64 -23.96 -0.04
CA ILE A 15 -0.64 -23.40 0.38
C ILE A 15 -0.41 -22.15 1.23
N TYR A 16 0.55 -22.18 2.14
CA TYR A 16 0.91 -21.02 2.96
C TYR A 16 1.29 -19.82 2.09
N PHE A 17 2.16 -20.02 1.09
CA PHE A 17 2.56 -18.94 0.19
C PHE A 17 1.39 -18.41 -0.61
N ILE A 18 0.52 -19.29 -1.12
CA ILE A 18 -0.67 -18.88 -1.88
C ILE A 18 -1.58 -18.03 -1.01
N VAL A 19 -1.86 -18.47 0.21
CA VAL A 19 -2.71 -17.75 1.15
C VAL A 19 -2.11 -16.38 1.47
N MET A 20 -0.80 -16.31 1.71
CA MET A 20 -0.14 -15.04 1.99
C MET A 20 -0.22 -14.08 0.82
N LEU A 21 -0.05 -14.56 -0.42
CA LEU A 21 -0.18 -13.73 -1.61
C LEU A 21 -1.61 -13.20 -1.78
N ILE A 22 -2.62 -14.03 -1.52
CA ILE A 22 -4.02 -13.62 -1.58
C ILE A 22 -4.31 -12.56 -0.52
N LEU A 23 -3.82 -12.75 0.69
CA LEU A 23 -4.01 -11.77 1.78
C LEU A 23 -3.34 -10.44 1.46
N GLN A 24 -2.15 -10.47 0.85
CA GLN A 24 -1.47 -9.25 0.43
C GLN A 24 -2.29 -8.47 -0.60
N LYS A 25 -2.86 -9.16 -1.57
CA LYS A 25 -3.71 -8.52 -2.59
C LYS A 25 -4.98 -7.93 -1.99
N ARG A 26 -5.55 -8.57 -0.96
CA ARG A 26 -6.76 -8.10 -0.30
C ARG A 26 -6.50 -6.96 0.68
N ALA A 27 -5.26 -6.81 1.13
CA ALA A 27 -4.90 -5.75 2.07
C ALA A 27 -5.04 -4.37 1.47
N VAL A 28 -4.98 -4.27 0.13
CA VAL A 28 -4.92 -2.99 -0.57
C VAL A 28 -5.81 -3.04 -1.80
N THR A 29 -6.60 -2.00 -1.99
CA THR A 29 -7.38 -1.81 -3.21
C THR A 29 -6.60 -0.89 -4.14
N ILE A 30 -6.31 -1.37 -5.35
CA ILE A 30 -5.62 -0.58 -6.36
C ILE A 30 -6.68 0.12 -7.21
N LEU A 31 -6.59 1.45 -7.29
CA LEU A 31 -7.54 2.28 -8.02
C LEU A 31 -6.92 2.82 -9.30
N THR A 32 -7.71 2.91 -10.35
CA THR A 32 -7.32 3.65 -11.54
C THR A 32 -7.24 5.14 -11.20
N GLN A 33 -6.63 5.93 -12.09
CA GLN A 33 -6.54 7.38 -11.88
C GLN A 33 -7.92 8.01 -11.71
N ASP A 34 -8.89 7.62 -12.54
CA ASP A 34 -10.26 8.16 -12.46
C ASP A 34 -10.91 7.83 -11.12
N GLU A 35 -10.80 6.57 -10.67
CA GLU A 35 -11.34 6.17 -9.39
C GLU A 35 -10.66 6.89 -8.23
N PHE A 36 -9.36 7.08 -8.33
CA PHE A 36 -8.56 7.77 -7.32
C PHE A 36 -8.99 9.25 -7.19
N ILE A 37 -9.21 9.90 -8.32
CA ILE A 37 -9.66 11.29 -8.37
C ILE A 37 -11.02 11.46 -7.67
N GLU A 38 -11.93 10.51 -7.84
CA GLU A 38 -13.26 10.59 -7.25
C GLU A 38 -13.25 10.62 -5.71
N GLY A 39 -12.28 9.96 -5.09
CA GLY A 39 -12.29 9.75 -3.64
C GLY A 39 -11.20 10.43 -2.83
N TYR A 40 -10.13 10.89 -3.46
CA TYR A 40 -8.95 11.29 -2.68
C TYR A 40 -9.16 12.54 -1.82
N ARG A 41 -10.08 13.41 -2.19
CA ARG A 41 -10.33 14.65 -1.43
C ARG A 41 -10.99 14.41 -0.08
N LYS A 42 -11.72 13.31 0.04
CA LYS A 42 -12.38 12.91 1.28
C LYS A 42 -11.54 11.97 2.13
N ALA A 43 -10.35 11.63 1.66
CA ALA A 43 -9.44 10.70 2.29
C ALA A 43 -8.17 11.39 2.77
N GLN A 44 -7.36 10.63 3.49
CA GLN A 44 -6.01 11.05 3.82
C GLN A 44 -5.13 10.74 2.62
N LEU A 45 -4.76 11.76 1.86
CA LEU A 45 -3.95 11.59 0.65
C LEU A 45 -2.47 11.68 1.02
N ILE A 46 -1.73 10.60 0.81
CA ILE A 46 -0.35 10.46 1.26
C ILE A 46 0.58 10.22 0.08
N ASP A 47 1.58 11.07 -0.04
CA ASP A 47 2.68 10.92 -0.98
C ASP A 47 3.84 10.22 -0.26
N LEU A 48 4.20 9.02 -0.72
CA LEU A 48 5.24 8.19 -0.10
C LEU A 48 6.63 8.45 -0.65
N ARG A 49 6.76 9.38 -1.59
CA ARG A 49 8.06 9.72 -2.17
C ARG A 49 8.89 10.53 -1.18
N GLU A 50 10.20 10.57 -1.40
CA GLU A 50 11.06 11.38 -0.55
C GLU A 50 10.72 12.87 -0.68
N ARG A 51 11.05 13.63 0.35
CA ARG A 51 10.67 15.04 0.47
C ARG A 51 11.13 15.87 -0.74
N GLU A 52 12.34 15.62 -1.22
CA GLU A 52 12.90 16.36 -2.35
C GLU A 52 12.08 16.14 -3.63
N VAL A 53 11.62 14.93 -3.84
CA VAL A 53 10.77 14.58 -4.99
C VAL A 53 9.38 15.17 -4.84
N TYR A 54 8.81 15.09 -3.63
CA TYR A 54 7.52 15.69 -3.31
C TYR A 54 7.51 17.20 -3.62
N GLN A 55 8.58 17.88 -3.30
CA GLN A 55 8.69 19.33 -3.52
C GLN A 55 8.74 19.71 -5.00
N THR A 56 9.15 18.80 -5.89
CA THR A 56 9.18 19.07 -7.33
C THR A 56 7.80 19.03 -7.97
N GLY A 57 6.82 18.48 -7.29
CA GLY A 57 5.44 18.38 -7.75
C GLY A 57 4.74 17.21 -7.10
N HIS A 58 3.48 17.40 -6.71
CA HIS A 58 2.69 16.36 -6.07
C HIS A 58 1.21 16.62 -6.34
N ILE A 59 0.37 15.64 -6.02
CA ILE A 59 -1.08 15.80 -6.15
C ILE A 59 -1.55 16.86 -5.15
N LEU A 60 -2.38 17.78 -5.61
CA LEU A 60 -2.89 18.85 -4.78
C LEU A 60 -3.59 18.30 -3.52
N GLY A 61 -3.16 18.75 -2.36
CA GLY A 61 -3.69 18.29 -1.08
C GLY A 61 -2.96 17.09 -0.49
N ALA A 62 -1.97 16.54 -1.20
CA ALA A 62 -1.21 15.41 -0.69
C ALA A 62 -0.29 15.82 0.45
N ARG A 63 -0.25 14.98 1.49
CA ARG A 63 0.67 15.13 2.60
C ARG A 63 1.88 14.23 2.35
N ASN A 64 3.07 14.74 2.56
CA ASN A 64 4.27 13.94 2.37
C ASN A 64 4.60 13.11 3.61
N LEU A 65 4.60 11.80 3.43
CA LEU A 65 5.04 10.85 4.45
C LEU A 65 5.96 9.83 3.78
N PRO A 66 7.26 10.16 3.64
CA PRO A 66 8.19 9.27 2.92
C PRO A 66 8.26 7.88 3.52
N MET A 67 8.48 6.88 2.67
CA MET A 67 8.63 5.49 3.10
C MET A 67 9.68 5.34 4.21
N SER A 68 10.76 6.10 4.13
CA SER A 68 11.83 6.07 5.14
C SER A 68 11.37 6.52 6.52
N GLN A 69 10.29 7.31 6.60
CA GLN A 69 9.77 7.85 7.85
C GLN A 69 8.43 7.22 8.26
N LEU A 70 7.90 6.30 7.46
CA LEU A 70 6.56 5.76 7.66
C LEU A 70 6.38 5.16 9.07
N ASN A 71 7.30 4.31 9.50
CA ASN A 71 7.20 3.65 10.80
C ASN A 71 7.22 4.63 11.97
N MET A 72 8.01 5.69 11.86
CA MET A 72 8.11 6.69 12.92
C MET A 72 6.89 7.61 12.99
N ARG A 73 6.29 7.87 11.82
CA ARG A 73 5.22 8.86 11.69
C ARG A 73 3.84 8.26 11.46
N ILE A 74 3.72 6.94 11.56
CA ILE A 74 2.48 6.24 11.24
C ILE A 74 1.30 6.71 12.11
N LYS A 75 1.57 7.15 13.33
CA LYS A 75 0.53 7.63 14.25
C LYS A 75 -0.12 8.94 13.80
N GLU A 76 0.48 9.66 12.85
CA GLU A 76 -0.10 10.86 12.29
C GLU A 76 -1.31 10.55 11.40
N LEU A 77 -1.46 9.29 10.99
CA LEU A 77 -2.58 8.84 10.16
C LEU A 77 -3.75 8.40 11.02
N ARG A 78 -4.95 8.78 10.59
CA ARG A 78 -6.19 8.41 11.30
C ARG A 78 -6.66 7.04 10.82
N LYS A 79 -7.14 6.23 11.78
CA LYS A 79 -7.69 4.91 11.48
C LYS A 79 -9.15 4.95 11.03
N ASP A 80 -9.83 6.05 11.31
CA ASP A 80 -11.27 6.22 11.04
C ASP A 80 -11.56 6.84 9.67
N LYS A 81 -10.52 7.11 8.88
CA LYS A 81 -10.65 7.66 7.52
C LYS A 81 -9.91 6.81 6.51
N PRO A 82 -10.40 6.73 5.27
CA PRO A 82 -9.67 6.05 4.22
C PRO A 82 -8.29 6.68 4.00
N ILE A 83 -7.33 5.86 3.62
CA ILE A 83 -5.98 6.30 3.30
C ILE A 83 -5.74 6.05 1.81
N TYR A 84 -5.39 7.11 1.08
CA TYR A 84 -5.04 7.03 -0.33
C TYR A 84 -3.55 7.26 -0.46
N LEU A 85 -2.83 6.26 -0.97
CA LEU A 85 -1.37 6.26 -1.08
C LEU A 85 -0.93 6.34 -2.53
N TYR A 86 0.17 7.01 -2.78
CA TYR A 86 0.84 6.91 -4.06
C TYR A 86 2.36 7.09 -3.89
N CYS A 87 3.09 6.53 -4.83
CA CYS A 87 4.53 6.71 -4.93
C CYS A 87 4.89 6.94 -6.40
N ALA A 88 6.17 6.91 -6.75
CA ALA A 88 6.59 7.22 -8.11
C ALA A 88 6.05 6.21 -9.13
N ASN A 89 6.07 4.92 -8.82
CA ASN A 89 5.75 3.84 -9.78
C ASN A 89 4.80 2.76 -9.24
N GLY A 90 4.27 2.93 -8.04
CA GLY A 90 3.33 1.99 -7.43
C GLY A 90 3.94 0.87 -6.61
N ILE A 91 5.24 0.62 -6.69
CA ILE A 91 5.89 -0.50 -5.99
C ILE A 91 5.98 -0.25 -4.48
N ARG A 92 6.45 0.94 -4.09
CA ARG A 92 6.62 1.30 -2.68
C ARG A 92 5.29 1.41 -1.95
N SER A 93 4.24 1.80 -2.67
CA SER A 93 2.89 1.90 -2.09
C SER A 93 2.40 0.56 -1.56
N GLY A 94 2.70 -0.53 -2.27
CA GLY A 94 2.32 -1.86 -1.82
C GLY A 94 2.92 -2.23 -0.47
N ARG A 95 4.19 -1.91 -0.26
CA ARG A 95 4.87 -2.17 1.02
C ARG A 95 4.30 -1.31 2.13
N ALA A 96 4.04 -0.04 1.85
CA ALA A 96 3.44 0.87 2.82
C ALA A 96 2.07 0.39 3.24
N ALA A 97 1.26 -0.05 2.28
CA ALA A 97 -0.08 -0.57 2.55
C ALA A 97 -0.04 -1.79 3.46
N LEU A 98 0.88 -2.71 3.24
CA LEU A 98 1.04 -3.87 4.11
C LEU A 98 1.43 -3.47 5.54
N THR A 99 2.34 -2.51 5.67
CA THR A 99 2.74 -1.99 6.97
C THR A 99 1.54 -1.38 7.70
N LEU A 100 0.75 -0.57 7.00
CA LEU A 100 -0.44 0.06 7.56
C LEU A 100 -1.47 -0.99 7.98
N LYS A 101 -1.67 -2.01 7.15
CA LYS A 101 -2.61 -3.09 7.47
C LYS A 101 -2.22 -3.80 8.76
N LYS A 102 -0.94 -4.10 8.94
CA LYS A 102 -0.43 -4.73 10.15
C LYS A 102 -0.63 -3.87 11.39
N LYS A 103 -0.67 -2.54 11.23
CA LYS A 103 -0.87 -1.60 12.33
C LYS A 103 -2.34 -1.30 12.60
N GLY A 104 -3.27 -1.95 11.91
CA GLY A 104 -4.70 -1.84 12.16
C GLY A 104 -5.46 -0.86 11.28
N TYR A 105 -4.83 -0.31 10.26
CA TYR A 105 -5.53 0.52 9.27
C TYR A 105 -6.25 -0.39 8.28
N LYS A 106 -7.51 -0.08 7.96
CA LYS A 106 -8.38 -0.97 7.18
C LYS A 106 -8.64 -0.50 5.75
N ASP A 107 -8.99 0.76 5.57
CA ASP A 107 -9.39 1.28 4.26
C ASP A 107 -8.20 1.90 3.56
N ILE A 108 -7.44 1.08 2.84
CA ILE A 108 -6.20 1.50 2.18
C ILE A 108 -6.35 1.34 0.68
N TYR A 109 -6.07 2.42 -0.05
CA TYR A 109 -6.19 2.48 -1.51
C TYR A 109 -4.89 3.00 -2.11
N MET A 110 -4.54 2.49 -3.28
CA MET A 110 -3.33 2.87 -4.00
C MET A 110 -3.65 3.36 -5.40
N LEU A 111 -2.87 4.33 -5.88
CA LEU A 111 -2.95 4.78 -7.26
C LEU A 111 -2.20 3.81 -8.18
N SER A 112 -2.91 3.25 -9.16
CA SER A 112 -2.30 2.37 -10.15
C SER A 112 -1.23 3.12 -10.95
N GLY A 113 -0.04 2.51 -11.04
CA GLY A 113 1.08 3.10 -11.76
C GLY A 113 1.79 4.25 -11.07
N GLY A 114 1.26 4.76 -9.97
CA GLY A 114 1.86 5.84 -9.20
C GLY A 114 1.82 7.20 -9.89
N PHE A 115 2.57 8.15 -9.34
CA PHE A 115 2.59 9.53 -9.83
C PHE A 115 3.14 9.66 -11.25
N LYS A 116 4.00 8.73 -11.65
CA LYS A 116 4.57 8.71 -13.01
C LYS A 116 3.50 8.79 -14.09
N ASN A 117 2.36 8.12 -13.87
CA ASN A 117 1.25 8.09 -14.84
C ASN A 117 0.15 9.09 -14.53
N TRP A 118 0.33 9.92 -13.53
CA TRP A 118 -0.63 10.94 -13.16
C TRP A 118 -0.62 12.09 -14.18
N SER A 119 -1.77 12.49 -14.63
CA SER A 119 -1.91 13.58 -15.60
C SER A 119 -2.86 14.68 -15.13
#